data_b2684dc5351833d23e0d3b9fc6cc9e25
#
_entry.id   b2684dc5351833d23e0d3b9fc6cc9e25
#
_cell.length_a   1.000
_cell.length_b   1.000
_cell.length_c   1.000
_cell.angle_alpha   90.00
_cell.angle_beta   90.00
_cell.angle_gamma   90.00
#
_symmetry.space_group_name_H-M   'P 1'
#
loop_
_entity.id
_entity.type
_entity.pdbx_description
1 polymer ?
#
loop_
_entity_poly.entity_id
_entity_poly.type
_entity_poly.pdbx_seq_one_letter_code
_entity_poly.pdbx_strand_id
1 'polypeptide(L)'
;MSSVPSQRGRRVAARKRNPLLPYYLAIGAVVVLGAAFLATYLLRNNAARQVTAPNAPVGQTAEGFWYKGNPAAPVTVIEYADYQCPSCAYYDRNLAPIIARDYIDPGKIQFVYHEVPLNSHQHAVAAAEAARCAGDQGQFWQMHDMLYLNQEQWSPLSTVRNVYSGYAGQLGLDRAAFDACMSAGTHTAVVTAAAETAFAAGVTGTPTFSVNGQLVDMRGLPGAIEAALRAAGQ
;
A
#
# COMPACT_ATOMS: atom_id res chain seq x y z
N MET A 1 76.61 62.52 1.61
CA MET A 1 76.62 61.26 2.36
C MET A 1 75.14 60.83 2.44
N SER A 2 74.71 60.03 1.47
CA SER A 2 73.31 59.55 1.37
C SER A 2 73.16 58.17 1.95
N SER A 3 72.39 58.05 2.98
CA SER A 3 72.06 56.76 3.63
C SER A 3 70.90 56.05 2.92
N VAL A 4 71.17 54.82 2.40
CA VAL A 4 70.16 53.94 1.77
C VAL A 4 69.40 53.19 2.85
N PRO A 5 68.05 53.13 2.89
CA PRO A 5 67.30 52.35 3.86
C PRO A 5 67.27 50.86 3.43
N SER A 6 67.62 49.98 4.38
CA SER A 6 67.57 48.52 4.28
C SER A 6 66.13 48.02 4.18
N GLN A 7 65.77 47.36 3.07
CA GLN A 7 64.50 46.63 2.92
C GLN A 7 64.59 45.29 3.71
N ARG A 8 63.93 45.22 4.86
CA ARG A 8 63.66 43.93 5.54
C ARG A 8 62.62 43.12 4.76
N GLY A 9 63.11 42.11 4.05
CA GLY A 9 62.25 41.14 3.39
C GLY A 9 61.41 40.34 4.41
N ARG A 10 60.06 40.49 4.35
CA ARG A 10 59.12 39.62 5.06
C ARG A 10 59.24 38.22 4.52
N ARG A 11 59.84 37.30 5.29
CA ARG A 11 59.77 35.86 5.03
C ARG A 11 58.36 35.37 5.26
N VAL A 12 57.61 35.09 4.18
CA VAL A 12 56.34 34.38 4.23
C VAL A 12 56.63 32.95 4.66
N ALA A 13 56.20 32.59 5.87
CA ALA A 13 56.36 31.23 6.38
C ALA A 13 55.60 30.24 5.50
N ALA A 14 56.32 29.34 4.86
CA ALA A 14 55.72 28.26 4.06
C ALA A 14 54.84 27.38 4.96
N ARG A 15 53.54 27.42 4.75
CA ARG A 15 52.54 26.62 5.46
C ARG A 15 52.80 25.13 5.18
N LYS A 16 53.27 24.37 6.19
CA LYS A 16 53.47 22.92 6.07
C LYS A 16 52.15 22.28 5.63
N ARG A 17 52.10 21.78 4.40
CA ARG A 17 50.96 21.01 3.89
C ARG A 17 50.91 19.68 4.63
N ASN A 18 49.80 19.38 5.30
CA ASN A 18 49.57 18.08 5.93
C ASN A 18 49.47 17.01 4.84
N PRO A 19 50.37 16.01 4.77
CA PRO A 19 50.37 15.01 3.70
C PRO A 19 49.14 14.10 3.74
N LEU A 20 48.41 14.03 4.87
CA LEU A 20 47.23 13.19 5.04
C LEU A 20 45.95 13.93 4.63
N LEU A 21 45.99 15.24 4.40
CA LEU A 21 44.80 16.04 4.03
C LEU A 21 44.05 15.49 2.80
N PRO A 22 44.70 15.08 1.69
CA PRO A 22 44.01 14.53 0.53
C PRO A 22 43.28 13.21 0.86
N TYR A 23 43.78 12.38 1.75
CA TYR A 23 43.12 11.15 2.16
C TYR A 23 41.88 11.41 3.00
N TYR A 24 41.93 12.38 3.92
CA TYR A 24 40.73 12.78 4.69
C TYR A 24 39.65 13.40 3.80
N LEU A 25 40.04 14.18 2.80
CA LEU A 25 39.13 14.73 1.82
C LEU A 25 38.47 13.64 0.95
N ALA A 26 39.25 12.65 0.52
CA ALA A 26 38.73 11.52 -0.25
C ALA A 26 37.74 10.66 0.57
N ILE A 27 38.09 10.33 1.83
CA ILE A 27 37.20 9.60 2.74
C ILE A 27 35.91 10.41 3.00
N GLY A 28 36.08 11.71 3.29
CA GLY A 28 34.91 12.59 3.50
C GLY A 28 33.97 12.64 2.27
N ALA A 29 34.52 12.71 1.07
CA ALA A 29 33.74 12.68 -0.17
C ALA A 29 32.97 11.35 -0.35
N VAL A 30 33.61 10.20 -0.08
CA VAL A 30 32.96 8.89 -0.15
C VAL A 30 31.81 8.78 0.87
N VAL A 31 32.03 9.25 2.10
CA VAL A 31 30.98 9.25 3.14
C VAL A 31 29.78 10.12 2.75
N VAL A 32 30.04 11.33 2.24
CA VAL A 32 28.97 12.25 1.80
C VAL A 32 28.21 11.67 0.62
N LEU A 33 28.89 11.12 -0.38
CA LEU A 33 28.27 10.48 -1.55
C LEU A 33 27.46 9.23 -1.14
N GLY A 34 27.97 8.42 -0.24
CA GLY A 34 27.26 7.26 0.32
C GLY A 34 26.01 7.65 1.10
N ALA A 35 26.10 8.69 1.92
CA ALA A 35 24.96 9.22 2.66
C ALA A 35 23.89 9.82 1.72
N ALA A 36 24.30 10.57 0.69
CA ALA A 36 23.40 11.12 -0.33
C ALA A 36 22.72 10.01 -1.15
N PHE A 37 23.46 8.97 -1.53
CA PHE A 37 22.92 7.80 -2.22
C PHE A 37 21.89 7.07 -1.34
N LEU A 38 22.23 6.83 -0.08
CA LEU A 38 21.31 6.17 0.87
C LEU A 38 20.06 7.02 1.10
N ALA A 39 20.20 8.32 1.28
CA ALA A 39 19.06 9.23 1.43
C ALA A 39 18.16 9.23 0.19
N THR A 40 18.73 9.30 -1.02
CA THR A 40 17.95 9.24 -2.27
C THR A 40 17.30 7.87 -2.47
N TYR A 41 17.98 6.79 -2.10
CA TYR A 41 17.43 5.44 -2.15
C TYR A 41 16.24 5.28 -1.18
N LEU A 42 16.38 5.74 0.07
CA LEU A 42 15.31 5.70 1.07
C LEU A 42 14.12 6.59 0.68
N LEU A 43 14.37 7.79 0.16
CA LEU A 43 13.32 8.70 -0.32
C LEU A 43 12.58 8.11 -1.51
N ARG A 44 13.28 7.50 -2.47
CA ARG A 44 12.65 6.81 -3.62
C ARG A 44 11.81 5.61 -3.18
N ASN A 45 12.31 4.78 -2.27
CA ASN A 45 11.55 3.64 -1.76
C ASN A 45 10.31 4.07 -0.96
N ASN A 46 10.39 5.16 -0.19
CA ASN A 46 9.22 5.71 0.50
C ASN A 46 8.21 6.33 -0.47
N ALA A 47 8.66 7.03 -1.51
CA ALA A 47 7.76 7.57 -2.54
C ALA A 47 7.05 6.47 -3.34
N ALA A 48 7.74 5.36 -3.63
CA ALA A 48 7.15 4.19 -4.30
C ALA A 48 6.14 3.42 -3.44
N ARG A 49 6.07 3.70 -2.14
CA ARG A 49 5.14 3.09 -1.18
C ARG A 49 4.04 4.03 -0.71
N GLN A 50 3.89 5.19 -1.34
CA GLN A 50 2.78 6.09 -1.00
C GLN A 50 1.49 5.55 -1.58
N VAL A 51 0.61 5.18 -0.67
CA VAL A 51 -0.76 4.83 -1.00
C VAL A 51 -1.53 6.09 -1.38
N THR A 52 -2.18 6.06 -2.53
CA THR A 52 -2.97 7.18 -3.04
C THR A 52 -4.46 6.82 -3.02
N ALA A 53 -5.31 7.84 -2.99
CA ALA A 53 -6.73 7.61 -3.18
C ALA A 53 -7.00 7.02 -4.58
N PRO A 54 -7.99 6.11 -4.73
CA PRO A 54 -8.40 5.62 -6.04
C PRO A 54 -8.78 6.76 -6.99
N ASN A 55 -8.43 6.61 -8.28
CA ASN A 55 -8.83 7.58 -9.31
C ASN A 55 -10.30 7.45 -9.71
N ALA A 56 -10.91 6.30 -9.43
CA ALA A 56 -12.30 6.02 -9.73
C ALA A 56 -13.23 6.35 -8.55
N PRO A 57 -14.55 6.53 -8.78
CA PRO A 57 -15.53 6.64 -7.70
C PRO A 57 -15.45 5.47 -6.71
N VAL A 58 -15.65 5.75 -5.44
CA VAL A 58 -15.65 4.76 -4.36
C VAL A 58 -16.93 4.87 -3.54
N GLY A 59 -17.35 3.75 -2.95
CA GLY A 59 -18.54 3.72 -2.09
C GLY A 59 -18.73 2.35 -1.46
N GLN A 60 -19.95 2.12 -0.96
CA GLN A 60 -20.35 0.82 -0.42
C GLN A 60 -21.57 0.29 -1.20
N THR A 61 -21.64 -1.03 -1.37
CA THR A 61 -22.85 -1.72 -1.88
C THR A 61 -23.95 -1.70 -0.83
N ALA A 62 -25.16 -2.11 -1.20
CA ALA A 62 -26.29 -2.22 -0.27
C ALA A 62 -25.99 -3.20 0.89
N GLU A 63 -25.12 -4.21 0.65
CA GLU A 63 -24.68 -5.18 1.62
C GLU A 63 -23.52 -4.68 2.49
N GLY A 64 -23.02 -3.45 2.23
CA GLY A 64 -21.94 -2.82 3.00
C GLY A 64 -20.52 -3.23 2.60
N PHE A 65 -20.34 -3.78 1.38
CA PHE A 65 -19.01 -4.05 0.83
C PHE A 65 -18.45 -2.83 0.11
N TRP A 66 -17.17 -2.59 0.24
CA TRP A 66 -16.52 -1.45 -0.40
C TRP A 66 -16.29 -1.72 -1.89
N TYR A 67 -16.61 -0.72 -2.72
CA TYR A 67 -16.32 -0.78 -4.16
C TYR A 67 -15.52 0.40 -4.64
N LYS A 68 -14.86 0.21 -5.78
CA LYS A 68 -14.26 1.25 -6.64
C LYS A 68 -14.71 1.04 -8.08
N GLY A 69 -14.79 2.12 -8.86
CA GLY A 69 -15.30 2.09 -10.23
C GLY A 69 -16.74 2.61 -10.35
N ASN A 70 -17.30 2.48 -11.53
CA ASN A 70 -18.64 3.00 -11.82
C ASN A 70 -19.73 2.06 -11.25
N PRO A 71 -20.56 2.52 -10.29
CA PRO A 71 -21.63 1.68 -9.74
C PRO A 71 -22.75 1.34 -10.76
N ALA A 72 -22.80 2.05 -11.89
CA ALA A 72 -23.72 1.76 -13.00
C ALA A 72 -23.06 0.98 -14.14
N ALA A 73 -21.83 0.46 -13.94
CA ALA A 73 -21.15 -0.34 -14.94
C ALA A 73 -21.92 -1.64 -15.23
N PRO A 74 -21.92 -2.12 -16.50
CA PRO A 74 -22.63 -3.34 -16.87
C PRO A 74 -21.97 -4.61 -16.32
N VAL A 75 -20.74 -4.51 -15.86
CA VAL A 75 -19.97 -5.62 -15.30
C VAL A 75 -19.58 -5.32 -13.86
N THR A 76 -19.95 -6.22 -12.97
CA THR A 76 -19.51 -6.21 -11.56
C THR A 76 -18.50 -7.33 -11.35
N VAL A 77 -17.35 -6.95 -10.81
CA VAL A 77 -16.31 -7.87 -10.36
C VAL A 77 -16.27 -7.84 -8.85
N ILE A 78 -16.38 -9.00 -8.21
CA ILE A 78 -16.21 -9.14 -6.77
C ILE A 78 -14.91 -9.92 -6.52
N GLU A 79 -14.02 -9.36 -5.72
CA GLU A 79 -12.85 -10.06 -5.20
C GLU A 79 -13.16 -10.60 -3.80
N TYR A 80 -13.12 -11.91 -3.63
CA TYR A 80 -13.18 -12.59 -2.33
C TYR A 80 -11.76 -12.80 -1.83
N ALA A 81 -11.36 -12.05 -0.81
CA ALA A 81 -9.96 -11.96 -0.43
C ALA A 81 -9.74 -11.85 1.08
N ASP A 82 -8.52 -12.21 1.47
CA ASP A 82 -8.01 -12.16 2.83
C ASP A 82 -6.72 -11.34 2.86
N TYR A 83 -6.67 -10.33 3.70
CA TYR A 83 -5.49 -9.46 3.82
C TYR A 83 -4.21 -10.20 4.24
N GLN A 84 -4.32 -11.34 4.93
CA GLN A 84 -3.16 -12.13 5.31
C GLN A 84 -2.79 -13.22 4.29
N CYS A 85 -3.62 -13.45 3.25
CA CYS A 85 -3.33 -14.40 2.19
C CYS A 85 -2.21 -13.92 1.26
N PRO A 86 -1.10 -14.67 1.10
CA PRO A 86 0.00 -14.26 0.24
C PRO A 86 -0.40 -14.14 -1.24
N SER A 87 -1.31 -15.00 -1.72
CA SER A 87 -1.81 -14.95 -3.10
C SER A 87 -2.67 -13.71 -3.37
N CYS A 88 -3.45 -13.23 -2.36
CA CYS A 88 -4.19 -11.98 -2.44
C CYS A 88 -3.23 -10.78 -2.54
N ALA A 89 -2.19 -10.75 -1.70
CA ALA A 89 -1.16 -9.72 -1.79
C ALA A 89 -0.39 -9.75 -3.11
N TYR A 90 -0.17 -10.94 -3.69
CA TYR A 90 0.41 -11.04 -5.03
C TYR A 90 -0.50 -10.41 -6.09
N TYR A 91 -1.81 -10.72 -6.05
CA TYR A 91 -2.79 -10.10 -6.95
C TYR A 91 -2.80 -8.59 -6.80
N ASP A 92 -2.95 -8.09 -5.59
CA ASP A 92 -3.05 -6.66 -5.30
C ASP A 92 -1.83 -5.89 -5.81
N ARG A 93 -0.63 -6.41 -5.57
CA ARG A 93 0.63 -5.75 -5.95
C ARG A 93 0.96 -5.83 -7.45
N ASN A 94 0.50 -6.87 -8.18
CA ASN A 94 0.97 -7.15 -9.54
C ASN A 94 -0.12 -7.08 -10.61
N LEU A 95 -1.36 -7.42 -10.29
CA LEU A 95 -2.46 -7.54 -11.24
C LEU A 95 -3.53 -6.47 -11.05
N ALA A 96 -3.86 -6.13 -9.79
CA ALA A 96 -4.88 -5.13 -9.51
C ALA A 96 -4.58 -3.76 -10.16
N PRO A 97 -3.32 -3.27 -10.26
CA PRO A 97 -3.03 -2.02 -10.96
C PRO A 97 -3.37 -2.09 -12.48
N ILE A 98 -3.24 -3.26 -13.09
CA ILE A 98 -3.58 -3.48 -14.51
C ILE A 98 -5.11 -3.46 -14.66
N ILE A 99 -5.82 -4.17 -13.78
CA ILE A 99 -7.28 -4.17 -13.75
C ILE A 99 -7.84 -2.77 -13.49
N ALA A 100 -7.22 -2.02 -12.58
CA ALA A 100 -7.61 -0.64 -12.29
C ALA A 100 -7.49 0.23 -13.54
N ARG A 101 -6.31 0.25 -14.16
CA ARG A 101 -6.03 1.06 -15.35
C ARG A 101 -6.93 0.74 -16.54
N ASP A 102 -7.17 -0.55 -16.81
CA ASP A 102 -7.80 -1.00 -18.06
C ASP A 102 -9.32 -1.09 -17.96
N TYR A 103 -9.86 -1.24 -16.74
CA TYR A 103 -11.30 -1.49 -16.55
C TYR A 103 -11.96 -0.62 -15.48
N ILE A 104 -11.32 -0.37 -14.32
CA ILE A 104 -11.94 0.37 -13.22
C ILE A 104 -11.92 1.88 -13.48
N ASP A 105 -10.74 2.44 -13.74
CA ASP A 105 -10.55 3.88 -13.96
C ASP A 105 -11.32 4.39 -15.20
N PRO A 106 -11.41 3.62 -16.31
CA PRO A 106 -12.27 3.99 -17.42
C PRO A 106 -13.78 3.83 -17.15
N GLY A 107 -14.16 3.28 -15.99
CA GLY A 107 -15.57 3.10 -15.61
C GLY A 107 -16.28 1.93 -16.30
N LYS A 108 -15.55 0.98 -16.88
CA LYS A 108 -16.09 -0.20 -17.57
C LYS A 108 -16.68 -1.23 -16.60
N ILE A 109 -16.12 -1.30 -15.38
CA ILE A 109 -16.56 -2.23 -14.34
C ILE A 109 -16.77 -1.52 -12.99
N GLN A 110 -17.60 -2.12 -12.16
CA GLN A 110 -17.60 -1.93 -10.71
C GLN A 110 -16.77 -3.04 -10.08
N PHE A 111 -15.79 -2.67 -9.24
CA PHE A 111 -14.95 -3.63 -8.53
C PHE A 111 -15.29 -3.58 -7.04
N VAL A 112 -15.72 -4.71 -6.48
CA VAL A 112 -16.15 -4.86 -5.09
C VAL A 112 -15.14 -5.71 -4.34
N TYR A 113 -14.71 -5.27 -3.17
CA TYR A 113 -13.89 -6.05 -2.26
C TYR A 113 -14.76 -6.71 -1.20
N HIS A 114 -14.67 -8.03 -1.11
CA HIS A 114 -15.43 -8.84 -0.17
C HIS A 114 -14.46 -9.59 0.75
N GLU A 115 -14.44 -9.24 2.02
CA GLU A 115 -13.55 -9.84 2.99
C GLU A 115 -13.90 -11.31 3.25
N VAL A 116 -12.89 -12.18 3.18
CA VAL A 116 -13.01 -13.61 3.50
C VAL A 116 -11.85 -14.01 4.40
N PRO A 117 -11.87 -13.62 5.69
CA PRO A 117 -10.83 -14.02 6.63
C PRO A 117 -10.83 -15.53 6.82
N LEU A 118 -9.70 -16.17 6.48
CA LEU A 118 -9.53 -17.61 6.62
C LEU A 118 -9.12 -17.96 8.06
N ASN A 119 -9.67 -19.02 8.60
CA ASN A 119 -9.37 -19.49 9.97
C ASN A 119 -7.89 -19.86 10.19
N SER A 120 -7.16 -20.17 9.11
CA SER A 120 -5.71 -20.43 9.15
C SER A 120 -4.85 -19.18 9.30
N HIS A 121 -5.43 -17.99 9.14
CA HIS A 121 -4.74 -16.72 9.16
C HIS A 121 -5.05 -15.94 10.45
N GLN A 122 -4.11 -15.95 11.38
CA GLN A 122 -4.24 -15.41 12.74
C GLN A 122 -4.73 -13.94 12.77
N HIS A 123 -4.36 -13.13 11.80
CA HIS A 123 -4.63 -11.69 11.78
C HIS A 123 -5.65 -11.27 10.73
N ALA A 124 -6.25 -12.21 9.99
CA ALA A 124 -7.15 -11.89 8.88
C ALA A 124 -8.35 -11.03 9.31
N VAL A 125 -9.02 -11.40 10.41
CA VAL A 125 -10.13 -10.62 10.95
C VAL A 125 -9.67 -9.23 11.40
N ALA A 126 -8.54 -9.14 12.11
CA ALA A 126 -8.03 -7.85 12.60
C ALA A 126 -7.60 -6.92 11.45
N ALA A 127 -7.09 -7.48 10.34
CA ALA A 127 -6.73 -6.71 9.16
C ALA A 127 -7.97 -6.18 8.42
N ALA A 128 -9.00 -7.01 8.27
CA ALA A 128 -10.29 -6.58 7.70
C ALA A 128 -10.97 -5.50 8.58
N GLU A 129 -10.95 -5.69 9.91
CA GLU A 129 -11.39 -4.69 10.87
C GLU A 129 -10.67 -3.35 10.68
N ALA A 130 -9.34 -3.39 10.50
CA ALA A 130 -8.53 -2.17 10.30
C ALA A 130 -8.91 -1.44 9.01
N ALA A 131 -9.15 -2.15 7.91
CA ALA A 131 -9.60 -1.56 6.66
C ALA A 131 -10.96 -0.87 6.84
N ARG A 132 -11.91 -1.52 7.53
CA ARG A 132 -13.24 -0.97 7.80
C ARG A 132 -13.20 0.22 8.76
N CYS A 133 -12.42 0.15 9.85
CA CYS A 133 -12.23 1.29 10.76
C CYS A 133 -11.62 2.52 10.06
N ALA A 134 -10.72 2.31 9.10
CA ALA A 134 -10.23 3.39 8.24
C ALA A 134 -11.33 3.85 7.25
N GLY A 135 -12.19 2.95 6.81
CA GLY A 135 -13.35 3.22 5.99
C GLY A 135 -14.37 4.14 6.65
N ASP A 136 -14.58 4.03 7.96
CA ASP A 136 -15.42 4.95 8.75
C ASP A 136 -14.93 6.41 8.68
N GLN A 137 -13.64 6.58 8.33
CA GLN A 137 -13.00 7.89 8.12
C GLN A 137 -12.74 8.18 6.63
N GLY A 138 -13.38 7.43 5.70
CA GLY A 138 -13.29 7.63 4.26
C GLY A 138 -12.02 7.12 3.61
N GLN A 139 -11.20 6.29 4.29
CA GLN A 139 -9.92 5.82 3.77
C GLN A 139 -9.79 4.28 3.75
N PHE A 140 -10.88 3.58 3.42
CA PHE A 140 -10.87 2.12 3.27
C PHE A 140 -9.80 1.64 2.29
N TRP A 141 -9.80 2.20 1.07
CA TRP A 141 -8.89 1.75 0.01
C TRP A 141 -7.43 2.07 0.31
N GLN A 142 -7.16 3.18 0.98
CA GLN A 142 -5.79 3.52 1.39
C GLN A 142 -5.27 2.55 2.46
N MET A 143 -6.11 2.17 3.43
CA MET A 143 -5.74 1.16 4.42
C MET A 143 -5.62 -0.23 3.79
N HIS A 144 -6.51 -0.58 2.85
CA HIS A 144 -6.44 -1.78 2.03
C HIS A 144 -5.07 -1.93 1.36
N ASP A 145 -4.64 -0.89 0.63
CA ASP A 145 -3.34 -0.90 -0.04
C ASP A 145 -2.18 -0.97 0.97
N MET A 146 -2.25 -0.24 2.11
CA MET A 146 -1.24 -0.30 3.17
C MET A 146 -1.09 -1.71 3.75
N LEU A 147 -2.19 -2.42 3.94
CA LEU A 147 -2.18 -3.78 4.47
C LEU A 147 -1.50 -4.75 3.49
N TYR A 148 -1.84 -4.72 2.21
CA TYR A 148 -1.21 -5.59 1.21
C TYR A 148 0.23 -5.22 0.89
N LEU A 149 0.56 -3.95 0.75
CA LEU A 149 1.94 -3.50 0.49
C LEU A 149 2.91 -3.92 1.60
N ASN A 150 2.44 -3.96 2.84
CA ASN A 150 3.26 -4.25 4.00
C ASN A 150 2.98 -5.63 4.61
N GLN A 151 2.24 -6.51 3.91
CA GLN A 151 1.81 -7.81 4.44
C GLN A 151 2.97 -8.63 5.03
N GLU A 152 4.10 -8.69 4.35
CA GLU A 152 5.28 -9.45 4.79
C GLU A 152 5.88 -8.93 6.09
N GLN A 153 5.61 -7.66 6.44
CA GLN A 153 6.12 -7.03 7.66
C GLN A 153 5.22 -7.31 8.86
N TRP A 154 3.89 -7.32 8.69
CA TRP A 154 2.97 -7.48 9.80
C TRP A 154 2.45 -8.90 9.96
N SER A 155 2.32 -9.66 8.87
CA SER A 155 1.74 -11.02 8.90
C SER A 155 2.45 -11.99 9.85
N PRO A 156 3.79 -11.99 10.03
CA PRO A 156 4.49 -12.90 10.92
C PRO A 156 4.53 -12.43 12.39
N LEU A 157 4.02 -11.25 12.72
CA LEU A 157 4.07 -10.72 14.08
C LEU A 157 3.11 -11.45 15.00
N SER A 158 3.41 -11.48 16.29
CA SER A 158 2.48 -12.01 17.31
C SER A 158 1.31 -11.07 17.58
N THR A 159 1.49 -9.76 17.36
CA THR A 159 0.45 -8.73 17.54
C THR A 159 0.56 -7.69 16.43
N VAL A 160 -0.59 -7.21 15.93
CA VAL A 160 -0.65 -6.29 14.77
C VAL A 160 -1.27 -4.93 15.11
N ARG A 161 -1.89 -4.79 16.28
CA ARG A 161 -2.64 -3.59 16.65
C ARG A 161 -1.81 -2.30 16.52
N ASN A 162 -0.59 -2.28 17.06
CA ASN A 162 0.28 -1.09 17.00
C ASN A 162 0.73 -0.79 15.57
N VAL A 163 0.88 -1.82 14.74
CA VAL A 163 1.23 -1.64 13.33
C VAL A 163 0.09 -0.95 12.59
N TYR A 164 -1.14 -1.44 12.75
CA TYR A 164 -2.31 -0.85 12.09
C TYR A 164 -2.62 0.57 12.60
N SER A 165 -2.47 0.83 13.90
CA SER A 165 -2.52 2.19 14.46
C SER A 165 -1.43 3.10 13.86
N GLY A 166 -0.25 2.55 13.58
CA GLY A 166 0.82 3.25 12.87
C GLY A 166 0.43 3.59 11.42
N TYR A 167 -0.23 2.68 10.72
CA TYR A 167 -0.75 2.93 9.36
C TYR A 167 -1.84 4.00 9.35
N ALA A 168 -2.78 3.95 10.32
CA ALA A 168 -3.78 4.99 10.50
C ALA A 168 -3.14 6.39 10.67
N GLY A 169 -2.06 6.48 11.47
CA GLY A 169 -1.30 7.72 11.61
C GLY A 169 -0.61 8.17 10.32
N GLN A 170 -0.04 7.25 9.53
CA GLN A 170 0.58 7.57 8.23
C GLN A 170 -0.45 8.05 7.20
N LEU A 171 -1.67 7.55 7.27
CA LEU A 171 -2.80 7.96 6.44
C LEU A 171 -3.45 9.27 6.93
N GLY A 172 -3.02 9.83 8.07
CA GLY A 172 -3.58 11.06 8.64
C GLY A 172 -4.97 10.89 9.25
N LEU A 173 -5.36 9.67 9.62
CA LEU A 173 -6.61 9.38 10.30
C LEU A 173 -6.59 9.88 11.75
N ASP A 174 -7.76 10.12 12.32
CA ASP A 174 -7.90 10.23 13.78
C ASP A 174 -7.57 8.87 14.41
N ARG A 175 -6.35 8.78 14.94
CA ARG A 175 -5.84 7.56 15.57
C ARG A 175 -6.65 7.14 16.79
N ALA A 176 -7.16 8.10 17.56
CA ALA A 176 -7.93 7.78 18.76
C ALA A 176 -9.26 7.12 18.38
N ALA A 177 -9.95 7.65 17.37
CA ALA A 177 -11.16 7.06 16.81
C ALA A 177 -10.88 5.68 16.17
N PHE A 178 -9.79 5.56 15.40
CA PHE A 178 -9.37 4.29 14.80
C PHE A 178 -9.08 3.23 15.87
N ASP A 179 -8.28 3.55 16.88
CA ASP A 179 -7.91 2.64 17.96
C ASP A 179 -9.12 2.24 18.81
N ALA A 180 -10.09 3.14 19.00
CA ALA A 180 -11.36 2.84 19.65
C ALA A 180 -12.20 1.85 18.84
N CYS A 181 -12.35 2.07 17.52
CA CYS A 181 -13.04 1.17 16.60
C CYS A 181 -12.43 -0.25 16.63
N MET A 182 -11.10 -0.35 16.48
CA MET A 182 -10.34 -1.60 16.57
C MET A 182 -10.50 -2.30 17.93
N SER A 183 -10.56 -1.53 19.01
CA SER A 183 -10.67 -2.08 20.38
C SER A 183 -12.06 -2.61 20.67
N ALA A 184 -13.07 -1.96 20.11
CA ALA A 184 -14.47 -2.37 20.24
C ALA A 184 -14.82 -3.57 19.36
N GLY A 185 -14.01 -3.89 18.31
CA GLY A 185 -14.36 -4.88 17.29
C GLY A 185 -15.62 -4.48 16.53
N THR A 186 -15.72 -3.19 16.19
CA THR A 186 -16.94 -2.56 15.64
C THR A 186 -17.46 -3.28 14.39
N HIS A 187 -16.55 -3.78 13.55
CA HIS A 187 -16.89 -4.46 12.29
C HIS A 187 -16.68 -5.97 12.33
N THR A 188 -16.22 -6.54 13.44
CA THR A 188 -15.87 -7.97 13.54
C THR A 188 -17.04 -8.88 13.13
N ALA A 189 -18.26 -8.56 13.56
CA ALA A 189 -19.44 -9.35 13.20
C ALA A 189 -19.74 -9.32 11.70
N VAL A 190 -19.63 -8.15 11.07
CA VAL A 190 -19.82 -7.98 9.61
C VAL A 190 -18.76 -8.73 8.83
N VAL A 191 -17.48 -8.61 9.24
CA VAL A 191 -16.35 -9.32 8.63
C VAL A 191 -16.51 -10.83 8.71
N THR A 192 -16.96 -11.34 9.85
CA THR A 192 -17.18 -12.79 10.04
C THR A 192 -18.35 -13.28 9.18
N ALA A 193 -19.48 -12.56 9.18
CA ALA A 193 -20.63 -12.88 8.35
C ALA A 193 -20.32 -12.82 6.84
N ALA A 194 -19.43 -11.91 6.43
CA ALA A 194 -18.98 -11.84 5.05
C ALA A 194 -18.28 -13.14 4.59
N ALA A 195 -17.42 -13.71 5.43
CA ALA A 195 -16.78 -15.00 5.10
C ALA A 195 -17.81 -16.12 4.96
N GLU A 196 -18.79 -16.18 5.83
CA GLU A 196 -19.85 -17.18 5.78
C GLU A 196 -20.67 -17.07 4.48
N THR A 197 -21.04 -15.85 4.07
CA THR A 197 -21.77 -15.62 2.82
C THR A 197 -20.95 -15.99 1.59
N ALA A 198 -19.64 -15.73 1.60
CA ALA A 198 -18.74 -16.13 0.51
C ALA A 198 -18.65 -17.66 0.39
N PHE A 199 -18.48 -18.37 1.49
CA PHE A 199 -18.44 -19.84 1.48
C PHE A 199 -19.78 -20.44 1.03
N ALA A 200 -20.91 -19.87 1.44
CA ALA A 200 -22.23 -20.28 0.97
C ALA A 200 -22.43 -20.03 -0.55
N ALA A 201 -21.76 -19.02 -1.11
CA ALA A 201 -21.73 -18.74 -2.54
C ALA A 201 -20.76 -19.63 -3.35
N GLY A 202 -20.08 -20.61 -2.69
CA GLY A 202 -19.20 -21.56 -3.34
C GLY A 202 -17.72 -21.13 -3.40
N VAL A 203 -17.34 -20.05 -2.74
CA VAL A 203 -15.92 -19.67 -2.58
C VAL A 203 -15.22 -20.71 -1.69
N THR A 204 -14.12 -21.27 -2.16
CA THR A 204 -13.38 -22.33 -1.44
C THR A 204 -11.98 -21.87 -1.00
N GLY A 205 -11.57 -20.66 -1.38
CA GLY A 205 -10.25 -20.10 -1.05
C GLY A 205 -10.07 -18.69 -1.61
N THR A 206 -8.96 -18.07 -1.27
CA THR A 206 -8.64 -16.69 -1.66
C THR A 206 -7.32 -16.59 -2.42
N PRO A 207 -7.19 -15.69 -3.41
CA PRO A 207 -8.28 -14.91 -3.94
C PRO A 207 -9.17 -15.74 -4.87
N THR A 208 -10.47 -15.52 -4.82
CA THR A 208 -11.45 -15.96 -5.81
C THR A 208 -12.16 -14.73 -6.34
N PHE A 209 -12.54 -14.72 -7.60
CA PHE A 209 -13.26 -13.61 -8.21
C PHE A 209 -14.62 -14.06 -8.69
N SER A 210 -15.58 -13.15 -8.69
CA SER A 210 -16.86 -13.32 -9.37
C SER A 210 -16.98 -12.24 -10.44
N VAL A 211 -17.29 -12.61 -11.67
CA VAL A 211 -17.63 -11.68 -12.75
C VAL A 211 -19.09 -11.90 -13.12
N ASN A 212 -19.95 -10.95 -12.78
CA ASN A 212 -21.40 -11.05 -12.94
C ASN A 212 -21.97 -12.38 -12.39
N GLY A 213 -21.50 -12.83 -11.23
CA GLY A 213 -21.94 -14.07 -10.58
C GLY A 213 -21.18 -15.35 -10.97
N GLN A 214 -20.34 -15.33 -12.00
CA GLN A 214 -19.51 -16.45 -12.40
C GLN A 214 -18.18 -16.45 -11.63
N LEU A 215 -17.92 -17.49 -10.84
CA LEU A 215 -16.65 -17.64 -10.11
C LEU A 215 -15.51 -17.99 -11.06
N VAL A 216 -14.40 -17.32 -10.90
CA VAL A 216 -13.15 -17.52 -11.65
C VAL A 216 -11.94 -17.36 -10.74
N ASP A 217 -10.83 -17.97 -11.12
CA ASP A 217 -9.55 -17.73 -10.46
C ASP A 217 -8.87 -16.45 -11.00
N MET A 218 -7.75 -16.08 -10.38
CA MET A 218 -6.95 -14.93 -10.77
C MET A 218 -6.48 -14.96 -12.22
N ARG A 219 -6.21 -16.15 -12.79
CA ARG A 219 -5.74 -16.29 -14.18
C ARG A 219 -6.86 -16.11 -15.18
N GLY A 220 -8.05 -16.56 -14.83
CA GLY A 220 -9.26 -16.44 -15.66
C GLY A 220 -9.88 -15.03 -15.62
N LEU A 221 -9.55 -14.23 -14.60
CA LEU A 221 -10.20 -12.94 -14.37
C LEU A 221 -10.19 -11.98 -15.58
N PRO A 222 -9.06 -11.70 -16.27
CA PRO A 222 -9.06 -10.77 -17.40
C PRO A 222 -9.96 -11.28 -18.55
N GLY A 223 -9.88 -12.56 -18.85
CA GLY A 223 -10.70 -13.18 -19.91
C GLY A 223 -12.19 -13.14 -19.60
N ALA A 224 -12.57 -13.34 -18.33
CA ALA A 224 -13.95 -13.27 -17.89
C ALA A 224 -14.51 -11.83 -17.96
N ILE A 225 -13.71 -10.83 -17.56
CA ILE A 225 -14.08 -9.41 -17.69
C ILE A 225 -14.34 -9.07 -19.16
N GLU A 226 -13.40 -9.42 -20.05
CA GLU A 226 -13.52 -9.17 -21.47
C GLU A 226 -14.75 -9.85 -22.11
N ALA A 227 -15.04 -11.10 -21.69
CA ALA A 227 -16.22 -11.81 -22.15
C ALA A 227 -17.52 -11.13 -21.69
N ALA A 228 -17.56 -10.70 -20.43
CA ALA A 228 -18.72 -10.00 -19.85
C ALA A 228 -18.94 -8.63 -20.51
N LEU A 229 -17.88 -7.87 -20.80
CA LEU A 229 -17.96 -6.58 -21.50
C LEU A 229 -18.47 -6.75 -22.91
N ARG A 230 -17.96 -7.72 -23.69
CA ARG A 230 -18.50 -8.03 -25.03
C ARG A 230 -19.97 -8.43 -25.00
N ALA A 231 -20.38 -9.22 -24.00
CA ALA A 231 -21.80 -9.61 -23.84
C ALA A 231 -22.69 -8.40 -23.54
N ALA A 232 -22.15 -7.37 -22.88
CA ALA A 232 -22.82 -6.10 -22.59
C ALA A 232 -22.76 -5.08 -23.76
N GLY A 233 -22.14 -5.44 -24.89
CA GLY A 233 -22.05 -4.56 -26.07
C GLY A 233 -20.94 -3.49 -25.97
N GLN A 234 -19.91 -3.75 -25.18
CA GLN A 234 -18.75 -2.87 -24.99
C GLN A 234 -17.47 -3.43 -25.60
#